data_306f98223d1d1d51f6ef225a90384527
#
_entry.id   306f98223d1d1d51f6ef225a90384527
#
_cell.length_a   1.000
_cell.length_b   1.000
_cell.length_c   1.000
_cell.angle_alpha   90.00
_cell.angle_beta   90.00
_cell.angle_gamma   90.00
#
_symmetry.space_group_name_H-M   'P 1'
#
loop_
_entity.id
_entity.type
_entity.pdbx_description
1 polymer ?
#
loop_
_entity_poly.entity_id
_entity_poly.type
_entity_poly.pdbx_seq_one_letter_code
_entity_poly.pdbx_strand_id
1 'polypeptide(L)'
;MKIAIVNDMPMAVEALRRALAFEPAHEVIWVAGNGAEAVQRCTEYTPDLILMDLIMPLMDGVEATRRIMAETPCAIVIVTVDREQNVHRVFEAMGYGALDVVDTPAIGGGNPQEAAAPLLRKIMNIGWLIGDHSNRVRSAPSPHRHSASRQRLVAIGSSAGGPAALEVLLKGLPRDFSAAIVLVQHVDQVFAAGMAEWLASASGLDVRLAQEGEPPQNGVVLLAGTNHHIRLLKNGTLAYTAEPVNEIYRPSIDVFFESVASYWSGDAVGVLLTGMGRDGAQGLKLMRQQGYLTIAQDQQSSAVYGMPKAAAAINAAVEVRPLDKIAPRLLEIFSK
;
A
#
# COMPACT_ATOMS: atom_id res chain seq x y z
N MET A 1 -4.51 1.21 22.75
CA MET A 1 -3.90 0.16 21.89
C MET A 1 -2.66 -0.34 22.60
N LYS A 2 -2.48 -1.66 22.65
CA LYS A 2 -1.31 -2.33 23.24
C LYS A 2 -0.19 -2.40 22.21
N ILE A 3 0.90 -1.70 22.44
CA ILE A 3 2.00 -1.55 21.48
C ILE A 3 3.24 -2.23 22.04
N ALA A 4 3.98 -2.92 21.19
CA ALA A 4 5.30 -3.42 21.49
C ALA A 4 6.37 -2.65 20.70
N ILE A 5 7.56 -2.52 21.28
CA ILE A 5 8.72 -1.90 20.63
C ILE A 5 9.81 -2.96 20.51
N VAL A 6 10.33 -3.14 19.31
CA VAL A 6 11.44 -4.05 19.02
C VAL A 6 12.59 -3.24 18.42
N ASN A 7 13.61 -2.98 19.22
CA ASN A 7 14.76 -2.17 18.83
C ASN A 7 15.91 -2.41 19.82
N ASP A 8 17.13 -2.59 19.32
CA ASP A 8 18.33 -2.85 20.12
C ASP A 8 18.99 -1.57 20.66
N MET A 9 18.57 -0.39 20.15
CA MET A 9 19.11 0.91 20.54
C MET A 9 18.26 1.56 21.66
N PRO A 10 18.77 1.71 22.89
CA PRO A 10 18.01 2.32 23.98
C PRO A 10 17.49 3.73 23.68
N MET A 11 18.24 4.52 22.90
CA MET A 11 17.83 5.87 22.49
C MET A 11 16.62 5.84 21.54
N ALA A 12 16.56 4.89 20.61
CA ALA A 12 15.43 4.73 19.72
C ALA A 12 14.18 4.27 20.50
N VAL A 13 14.34 3.33 21.43
CA VAL A 13 13.25 2.91 22.34
C VAL A 13 12.70 4.10 23.12
N GLU A 14 13.57 4.93 23.68
CA GLU A 14 13.15 6.13 24.43
C GLU A 14 12.45 7.16 23.52
N ALA A 15 12.93 7.35 22.28
CA ALA A 15 12.29 8.22 21.30
C ALA A 15 10.85 7.77 20.99
N LEU A 16 10.68 6.46 20.76
CA LEU A 16 9.37 5.87 20.47
C LEU A 16 8.44 5.97 21.69
N ARG A 17 8.95 5.70 22.91
CA ARG A 17 8.16 5.88 24.14
C ARG A 17 7.68 7.31 24.33
N ARG A 18 8.55 8.31 24.10
CA ARG A 18 8.17 9.74 24.18
C ARG A 18 7.15 10.11 23.13
N ALA A 19 7.31 9.62 21.91
CA ALA A 19 6.33 9.86 20.86
C ALA A 19 4.97 9.27 21.21
N LEU A 20 4.93 8.04 21.73
CA LEU A 20 3.68 7.37 22.15
C LEU A 20 3.01 8.05 23.35
N ALA A 21 3.78 8.71 24.22
CA ALA A 21 3.25 9.41 25.39
C ALA A 21 2.37 10.62 25.05
N PHE A 22 2.42 11.14 23.82
CA PHE A 22 1.48 12.18 23.37
C PHE A 22 0.05 11.68 23.20
N GLU A 23 -0.15 10.35 23.13
CA GLU A 23 -1.48 9.72 22.98
C GLU A 23 -1.72 8.71 24.11
N PRO A 24 -2.35 9.14 25.24
CA PRO A 24 -2.56 8.30 26.41
C PRO A 24 -3.34 7.00 26.19
N ALA A 25 -4.02 6.88 25.05
CA ALA A 25 -4.72 5.66 24.65
C ALA A 25 -3.77 4.52 24.22
N HIS A 26 -2.46 4.78 24.11
CA HIS A 26 -1.45 3.81 23.73
C HIS A 26 -0.64 3.35 24.95
N GLU A 27 -0.47 2.04 25.08
CA GLU A 27 0.28 1.40 26.17
C GLU A 27 1.42 0.57 25.57
N VAL A 28 2.66 0.84 26.01
CA VAL A 28 3.80 -0.01 25.66
C VAL A 28 3.85 -1.21 26.60
N ILE A 29 3.41 -2.37 26.12
CA ILE A 29 3.25 -3.58 26.94
C ILE A 29 4.55 -4.35 27.15
N TRP A 30 5.47 -4.30 26.18
CA TRP A 30 6.81 -4.86 26.30
C TRP A 30 7.79 -4.24 25.28
N VAL A 31 9.07 -4.43 25.53
CA VAL A 31 10.18 -4.05 24.66
C VAL A 31 11.08 -5.26 24.48
N ALA A 32 11.54 -5.51 23.24
CA ALA A 32 12.51 -6.54 22.91
C ALA A 32 13.74 -5.91 22.23
N GLY A 33 14.92 -6.41 22.55
CA GLY A 33 16.19 -5.93 22.00
C GLY A 33 16.65 -6.65 20.74
N ASN A 34 15.89 -7.60 20.23
CA ASN A 34 16.16 -8.34 18.99
C ASN A 34 14.92 -9.10 18.51
N GLY A 35 14.96 -9.58 17.27
CA GLY A 35 13.85 -10.28 16.67
C GLY A 35 13.50 -11.61 17.33
N ALA A 36 14.47 -12.35 17.88
CA ALA A 36 14.21 -13.63 18.52
C ALA A 36 13.42 -13.44 19.83
N GLU A 37 13.78 -12.44 20.62
CA GLU A 37 13.04 -12.05 21.83
C GLU A 37 11.62 -11.57 21.44
N ALA A 38 11.48 -10.82 20.34
CA ALA A 38 10.18 -10.35 19.88
C ALA A 38 9.25 -11.52 19.51
N VAL A 39 9.72 -12.50 18.76
CA VAL A 39 8.96 -13.72 18.42
C VAL A 39 8.51 -14.44 19.70
N GLN A 40 9.42 -14.66 20.66
CA GLN A 40 9.08 -15.29 21.93
C GLN A 40 8.00 -14.52 22.70
N ARG A 41 8.17 -13.18 22.86
CA ARG A 41 7.20 -12.35 23.59
C ARG A 41 5.83 -12.32 22.92
N CYS A 42 5.78 -12.38 21.58
CA CYS A 42 4.52 -12.46 20.84
C CYS A 42 3.74 -13.74 21.16
N THR A 43 4.41 -14.89 21.38
CA THR A 43 3.72 -16.12 21.77
C THR A 43 3.16 -16.06 23.19
N GLU A 44 3.81 -15.33 24.09
CA GLU A 44 3.37 -15.14 25.47
C GLU A 44 2.26 -14.06 25.58
N TYR A 45 2.42 -12.97 24.86
CA TYR A 45 1.50 -11.85 24.88
C TYR A 45 1.54 -11.06 23.56
N THR A 46 0.63 -11.39 22.64
CA THR A 46 0.53 -10.74 21.31
C THR A 46 0.04 -9.29 21.46
N PRO A 47 0.78 -8.28 20.96
CA PRO A 47 0.35 -6.88 20.97
C PRO A 47 -0.67 -6.59 19.84
N ASP A 48 -1.34 -5.43 19.92
CA ASP A 48 -2.15 -4.93 18.81
C ASP A 48 -1.26 -4.43 17.66
N LEU A 49 -0.08 -3.86 18.00
CA LEU A 49 0.88 -3.29 17.04
C LEU A 49 2.31 -3.48 17.53
N ILE A 50 3.20 -3.83 16.62
CA ILE A 50 4.66 -3.82 16.83
C ILE A 50 5.28 -2.66 16.05
N LEU A 51 6.13 -1.87 16.73
CA LEU A 51 7.09 -0.96 16.12
C LEU A 51 8.41 -1.72 16.00
N MET A 52 8.76 -2.15 14.78
CA MET A 52 9.84 -3.09 14.50
C MET A 52 11.02 -2.40 13.82
N ASP A 53 12.20 -2.45 14.44
CA ASP A 53 13.44 -2.10 13.76
C ASP A 53 13.88 -3.22 12.81
N LEU A 54 14.61 -2.84 11.77
CA LEU A 54 15.10 -3.78 10.77
C LEU A 54 16.46 -4.38 11.12
N ILE A 55 17.35 -3.58 11.74
CA ILE A 55 18.74 -3.98 11.94
C ILE A 55 18.97 -4.24 13.42
N MET A 56 19.00 -5.51 13.78
CA MET A 56 19.20 -5.94 15.18
C MET A 56 20.11 -7.18 15.23
N PRO A 57 20.79 -7.41 16.36
CA PRO A 57 21.60 -8.61 16.56
C PRO A 57 20.72 -9.88 16.68
N LEU A 58 21.31 -11.05 16.46
CA LEU A 58 20.74 -12.40 16.59
C LEU A 58 19.66 -12.71 15.52
N MET A 59 18.63 -11.91 15.42
CA MET A 59 17.55 -12.00 14.43
C MET A 59 17.13 -10.59 14.05
N ASP A 60 17.19 -10.28 12.76
CA ASP A 60 16.80 -9.00 12.22
C ASP A 60 15.28 -8.83 12.13
N GLY A 61 14.82 -7.60 11.83
CA GLY A 61 13.39 -7.29 11.79
C GLY A 61 12.65 -7.93 10.61
N VAL A 62 13.33 -8.27 9.52
CA VAL A 62 12.73 -8.96 8.36
C VAL A 62 12.34 -10.38 8.76
N GLU A 63 13.30 -11.16 9.30
CA GLU A 63 13.05 -12.52 9.73
C GLU A 63 12.07 -12.57 10.93
N ALA A 64 12.16 -11.61 11.85
CA ALA A 64 11.20 -11.47 12.95
C ALA A 64 9.78 -11.25 12.41
N THR A 65 9.61 -10.33 11.45
CA THR A 65 8.31 -10.07 10.79
C THR A 65 7.77 -11.34 10.15
N ARG A 66 8.59 -12.05 9.38
CA ARG A 66 8.20 -13.30 8.73
C ARG A 66 7.67 -14.33 9.72
N ARG A 67 8.38 -14.54 10.86
CA ARG A 67 7.98 -15.51 11.89
C ARG A 67 6.73 -15.08 12.63
N ILE A 68 6.67 -13.83 13.09
CA ILE A 68 5.51 -13.31 13.82
C ILE A 68 4.26 -13.41 12.96
N MET A 69 4.33 -13.01 11.69
CA MET A 69 3.18 -13.09 10.78
C MET A 69 2.73 -14.53 10.48
N ALA A 70 3.65 -15.50 10.55
CA ALA A 70 3.32 -16.92 10.36
C ALA A 70 2.73 -17.58 11.62
N GLU A 71 3.19 -17.22 12.82
CA GLU A 71 2.89 -17.90 14.06
C GLU A 71 1.87 -17.17 14.95
N THR A 72 2.02 -15.85 15.09
CA THR A 72 1.19 -14.98 15.95
C THR A 72 0.91 -13.64 15.28
N PRO A 73 0.16 -13.62 14.15
CA PRO A 73 0.01 -12.44 13.31
C PRO A 73 -0.60 -11.25 14.07
N CYS A 74 0.06 -10.10 13.97
CA CYS A 74 -0.42 -8.82 14.48
C CYS A 74 0.03 -7.68 13.53
N ALA A 75 -0.45 -6.45 13.77
CA ALA A 75 0.01 -5.32 12.98
C ALA A 75 1.51 -5.04 13.23
N ILE A 76 2.29 -4.83 12.16
CA ILE A 76 3.71 -4.47 12.25
C ILE A 76 3.96 -3.22 11.42
N VAL A 77 4.57 -2.21 12.02
CA VAL A 77 5.11 -1.02 11.35
C VAL A 77 6.62 -1.04 11.51
N ILE A 78 7.32 -0.96 10.39
CA ILE A 78 8.76 -0.84 10.39
C ILE A 78 9.16 0.55 10.84
N VAL A 79 10.13 0.64 11.74
CA VAL A 79 10.72 1.90 12.21
C VAL A 79 12.22 1.88 11.87
N THR A 80 12.70 2.82 11.09
CA THR A 80 14.10 2.84 10.65
C THR A 80 14.72 4.24 10.79
N VAL A 81 16.01 4.29 11.06
CA VAL A 81 16.79 5.53 11.15
C VAL A 81 17.39 5.91 9.79
N ASP A 82 17.76 4.90 8.99
CA ASP A 82 18.41 5.08 7.68
C ASP A 82 17.55 4.48 6.58
N ARG A 83 16.79 5.36 5.93
CA ARG A 83 15.85 4.99 4.87
C ARG A 83 16.56 4.48 3.62
N GLU A 84 17.62 5.16 3.20
CA GLU A 84 18.25 4.93 1.90
C GLU A 84 19.01 3.59 1.87
N GLN A 85 19.69 3.23 2.96
CA GLN A 85 20.44 1.99 3.04
C GLN A 85 19.56 0.75 3.25
N ASN A 86 18.35 0.92 3.76
CA ASN A 86 17.48 -0.18 4.17
C ASN A 86 16.25 -0.41 3.28
N VAL A 87 16.12 0.33 2.17
CA VAL A 87 14.93 0.29 1.30
C VAL A 87 14.54 -1.13 0.90
N HIS A 88 15.49 -1.96 0.45
CA HIS A 88 15.23 -3.34 0.06
C HIS A 88 14.65 -4.18 1.23
N ARG A 89 15.24 -4.05 2.43
CA ARG A 89 14.77 -4.76 3.64
C ARG A 89 13.39 -4.30 4.09
N VAL A 90 13.08 -3.01 3.93
CA VAL A 90 11.74 -2.47 4.21
C VAL A 90 10.70 -3.21 3.36
N PHE A 91 10.92 -3.30 2.04
CA PHE A 91 9.95 -3.96 1.16
C PHE A 91 9.93 -5.47 1.34
N GLU A 92 11.05 -6.10 1.70
CA GLU A 92 11.08 -7.51 2.07
C GLU A 92 10.23 -7.78 3.33
N ALA A 93 10.35 -6.95 4.37
CA ALA A 93 9.50 -7.03 5.55
C ALA A 93 8.01 -6.76 5.22
N MET A 94 7.75 -5.82 4.31
CA MET A 94 6.39 -5.58 3.81
C MET A 94 5.85 -6.77 3.01
N GLY A 95 6.68 -7.46 2.23
CA GLY A 95 6.34 -8.71 1.55
C GLY A 95 5.94 -9.82 2.54
N TYR A 96 6.50 -9.84 3.74
CA TYR A 96 6.11 -10.76 4.82
C TYR A 96 4.93 -10.25 5.67
N GLY A 97 4.37 -9.09 5.38
CA GLY A 97 3.13 -8.61 6.01
C GLY A 97 3.27 -7.40 6.93
N ALA A 98 4.45 -6.73 7.01
CA ALA A 98 4.52 -5.42 7.63
C ALA A 98 3.62 -4.43 6.86
N LEU A 99 2.86 -3.62 7.60
CA LEU A 99 1.80 -2.78 7.02
C LEU A 99 2.33 -1.47 6.44
N ASP A 100 3.37 -0.91 7.06
CA ASP A 100 3.89 0.42 6.72
C ASP A 100 5.31 0.62 7.26
N VAL A 101 5.96 1.73 6.88
CA VAL A 101 7.28 2.14 7.38
C VAL A 101 7.25 3.60 7.84
N VAL A 102 7.98 3.91 8.88
CA VAL A 102 8.13 5.27 9.42
C VAL A 102 9.54 5.52 9.94
N ASP A 103 9.97 6.79 9.96
CA ASP A 103 11.22 7.14 10.62
C ASP A 103 11.12 7.04 12.12
N THR A 104 12.25 6.70 12.74
CA THR A 104 12.43 6.90 14.17
C THR A 104 12.32 8.38 14.51
N PRO A 105 11.41 8.80 15.40
CA PRO A 105 11.28 10.20 15.79
C PRO A 105 12.60 10.75 16.33
N ALA A 106 13.02 11.93 15.86
CA ALA A 106 14.27 12.54 16.31
C ALA A 106 14.17 13.02 17.78
N ILE A 107 15.15 12.65 18.62
CA ILE A 107 15.32 13.21 19.97
C ILE A 107 16.29 14.38 19.86
N GLY A 108 15.82 15.63 20.14
CA GLY A 108 16.74 16.73 20.42
C GLY A 108 16.88 17.80 19.34
N GLY A 109 15.87 18.06 18.54
CA GLY A 109 15.86 19.22 17.63
C GLY A 109 14.44 19.59 17.23
N GLY A 110 13.96 20.78 17.57
CA GLY A 110 12.65 21.25 17.15
C GLY A 110 11.50 20.87 18.11
N ASN A 111 10.28 20.90 17.58
CA ASN A 111 9.06 20.56 18.33
C ASN A 111 8.90 19.03 18.41
N PRO A 112 8.96 18.41 19.62
CA PRO A 112 8.84 16.96 19.75
C PRO A 112 7.51 16.39 19.26
N GLN A 113 6.44 17.17 19.34
CA GLN A 113 5.12 16.78 18.87
C GLN A 113 5.05 16.71 17.33
N GLU A 114 5.72 17.64 16.63
CA GLU A 114 5.84 17.59 15.18
C GLU A 114 6.69 16.41 14.71
N ALA A 115 7.76 16.09 15.42
CA ALA A 115 8.61 14.93 15.13
C ALA A 115 7.86 13.59 15.34
N ALA A 116 6.95 13.52 16.32
CA ALA A 116 6.12 12.35 16.61
C ALA A 116 4.92 12.20 15.64
N ALA A 117 4.47 13.29 15.02
CA ALA A 117 3.22 13.33 14.25
C ALA A 117 3.13 12.29 13.09
N PRO A 118 4.21 12.00 12.31
CA PRO A 118 4.14 10.97 11.29
C PRO A 118 3.89 9.57 11.86
N LEU A 119 4.58 9.20 12.94
CA LEU A 119 4.39 7.93 13.63
C LEU A 119 2.98 7.81 14.21
N LEU A 120 2.53 8.82 14.97
CA LEU A 120 1.21 8.81 15.60
C LEU A 120 0.08 8.74 14.59
N ARG A 121 0.19 9.42 13.45
CA ARG A 121 -0.79 9.29 12.36
C ARG A 121 -0.91 7.86 11.84
N LYS A 122 0.23 7.17 11.63
CA LYS A 122 0.23 5.78 11.17
C LYS A 122 -0.37 4.84 12.21
N ILE A 123 -0.03 5.03 13.49
CA ILE A 123 -0.57 4.23 14.60
C ILE A 123 -2.08 4.46 14.76
N MET A 124 -2.53 5.70 14.76
CA MET A 124 -3.96 6.04 14.84
C MET A 124 -4.74 5.38 13.69
N ASN A 125 -4.18 5.43 12.51
CA ASN A 125 -4.73 4.83 11.33
C ASN A 125 -4.89 3.32 11.47
N ILE A 126 -3.91 2.61 11.97
CA ILE A 126 -3.95 1.16 12.22
C ILE A 126 -4.95 0.84 13.37
N GLY A 127 -5.04 1.69 14.39
CA GLY A 127 -5.97 1.52 15.50
C GLY A 127 -7.44 1.51 15.10
N TRP A 128 -7.81 2.32 14.12
CA TRP A 128 -9.16 2.33 13.55
C TRP A 128 -9.52 1.02 12.85
N LEU A 129 -8.53 0.28 12.35
CA LEU A 129 -8.70 -0.97 11.59
C LEU A 129 -8.95 -2.17 12.50
N ILE A 130 -8.32 -2.19 13.67
CA ILE A 130 -8.41 -3.30 14.62
C ILE A 130 -9.81 -3.34 15.28
N GLY A 131 -10.56 -2.22 15.27
CA GLY A 131 -11.84 -2.05 15.97
C GLY A 131 -13.11 -2.30 15.16
N ASP A 132 -13.08 -2.46 13.83
CA ASP A 132 -14.30 -2.45 13.00
C ASP A 132 -14.57 -3.79 12.28
N HIS A 133 -15.48 -4.58 12.84
CA HIS A 133 -16.04 -5.79 12.24
C HIS A 133 -17.50 -5.56 11.84
N SER A 134 -17.79 -5.38 10.55
CA SER A 134 -19.04 -5.86 9.89
C SER A 134 -19.32 -5.20 8.53
N ASN A 135 -19.61 -5.90 7.49
CA ASN A 135 -20.86 -6.11 6.75
C ASN A 135 -20.65 -6.58 5.29
N ARG A 136 -21.50 -7.49 4.84
CA ARG A 136 -21.49 -8.14 3.50
C ARG A 136 -22.21 -7.29 2.47
N VAL A 137 -21.68 -7.23 1.23
CA VAL A 137 -22.34 -6.62 0.06
C VAL A 137 -22.40 -7.61 -1.10
N ARG A 138 -23.55 -7.61 -1.81
CA ARG A 138 -23.90 -8.46 -2.96
C ARG A 138 -23.49 -7.83 -4.28
N SER A 139 -23.04 -8.67 -5.23
CA SER A 139 -22.65 -8.29 -6.61
C SER A 139 -23.79 -8.43 -7.62
N ALA A 140 -23.79 -7.59 -8.65
CA ALA A 140 -24.59 -7.75 -9.87
C ALA A 140 -23.78 -7.36 -11.11
N PRO A 141 -23.91 -8.04 -12.26
CA PRO A 141 -23.05 -7.91 -13.41
C PRO A 141 -23.59 -6.98 -14.50
N SER A 142 -22.72 -6.43 -15.33
CA SER A 142 -23.07 -5.77 -16.60
C SER A 142 -21.98 -5.94 -17.67
N PRO A 143 -22.35 -6.02 -18.95
CA PRO A 143 -21.49 -6.50 -20.02
C PRO A 143 -20.85 -5.35 -20.82
N HIS A 144 -19.67 -5.59 -21.39
CA HIS A 144 -18.96 -4.66 -22.26
C HIS A 144 -18.68 -5.20 -23.66
N ARG A 145 -18.76 -4.31 -24.65
CA ARG A 145 -18.47 -4.54 -26.06
C ARG A 145 -16.99 -4.25 -26.33
N HIS A 146 -16.33 -5.15 -27.05
CA HIS A 146 -14.94 -5.04 -27.46
C HIS A 146 -14.81 -4.52 -28.90
N SER A 147 -13.79 -3.66 -29.13
CA SER A 147 -13.32 -3.23 -30.44
C SER A 147 -11.81 -3.50 -30.52
N ALA A 148 -11.35 -4.10 -31.60
CA ALA A 148 -9.94 -4.41 -31.84
C ALA A 148 -9.11 -3.14 -32.02
N SER A 149 -7.88 -3.15 -31.43
CA SER A 149 -6.83 -2.12 -31.48
C SER A 149 -6.92 -0.92 -30.54
N ARG A 150 -7.56 -1.01 -29.39
CA ARG A 150 -7.46 0.05 -28.39
C ARG A 150 -6.30 -0.18 -27.43
N GLN A 151 -5.62 0.90 -27.02
CA GLN A 151 -4.67 0.85 -25.90
C GLN A 151 -5.36 0.32 -24.65
N ARG A 152 -4.64 -0.50 -23.86
CA ARG A 152 -5.18 -1.19 -22.69
C ARG A 152 -4.45 -0.72 -21.44
N LEU A 153 -5.20 -0.41 -20.38
CA LEU A 153 -4.66 0.13 -19.13
C LEU A 153 -5.22 -0.63 -17.92
N VAL A 154 -4.37 -0.99 -16.99
CA VAL A 154 -4.73 -1.35 -15.63
C VAL A 154 -4.30 -0.23 -14.70
N ALA A 155 -5.24 0.48 -14.11
CA ALA A 155 -5.01 1.50 -13.11
C ALA A 155 -5.16 0.87 -11.71
N ILE A 156 -4.09 0.87 -10.90
CA ILE A 156 -4.07 0.20 -9.61
C ILE A 156 -3.79 1.21 -8.50
N GLY A 157 -4.61 1.17 -7.44
CA GLY A 157 -4.42 1.92 -6.20
C GLY A 157 -4.23 1.00 -5.01
N SER A 158 -3.28 1.32 -4.13
CA SER A 158 -3.00 0.56 -2.90
C SER A 158 -2.37 1.44 -1.80
N SER A 159 -2.39 0.94 -0.55
CA SER A 159 -1.84 1.65 0.60
C SER A 159 -1.24 0.65 1.62
N ALA A 160 -1.66 0.66 2.87
CA ALA A 160 -1.19 -0.28 3.90
C ALA A 160 -1.39 -1.75 3.48
N GLY A 161 -0.33 -2.56 3.55
CA GLY A 161 -0.29 -3.92 3.00
C GLY A 161 -0.24 -3.97 1.46
N GLY A 162 -0.19 -2.81 0.80
CA GLY A 162 -0.12 -2.67 -0.66
C GLY A 162 1.08 -3.35 -1.30
N PRO A 163 2.31 -3.15 -0.80
CA PRO A 163 3.49 -3.77 -1.40
C PRO A 163 3.37 -5.29 -1.53
N ALA A 164 2.97 -6.00 -0.47
CA ALA A 164 2.73 -7.45 -0.51
C ALA A 164 1.61 -7.83 -1.51
N ALA A 165 0.52 -7.06 -1.54
CA ALA A 165 -0.58 -7.32 -2.47
C ALA A 165 -0.17 -7.08 -3.92
N LEU A 166 0.61 -6.04 -4.19
CA LEU A 166 1.16 -5.75 -5.52
C LEU A 166 2.13 -6.84 -5.98
N GLU A 167 2.99 -7.34 -5.08
CA GLU A 167 3.87 -8.46 -5.38
C GLU A 167 3.10 -9.70 -5.84
N VAL A 168 2.08 -10.10 -5.09
CA VAL A 168 1.22 -11.26 -5.43
C VAL A 168 0.52 -11.04 -6.77
N LEU A 169 -0.05 -9.85 -6.99
CA LEU A 169 -0.74 -9.53 -8.23
C LEU A 169 0.21 -9.54 -9.43
N LEU A 170 1.35 -8.85 -9.35
CA LEU A 170 2.30 -8.72 -10.46
C LEU A 170 2.98 -10.05 -10.80
N LYS A 171 3.30 -10.90 -9.81
CA LYS A 171 3.80 -12.27 -10.04
C LYS A 171 2.82 -13.15 -10.82
N GLY A 172 1.53 -12.87 -10.74
CA GLY A 172 0.48 -13.57 -11.49
C GLY A 172 0.35 -13.13 -12.95
N LEU A 173 1.11 -12.13 -13.41
CA LEU A 173 1.07 -11.62 -14.78
C LEU A 173 2.30 -12.06 -15.58
N PRO A 174 2.16 -12.41 -16.88
CA PRO A 174 3.29 -12.75 -17.73
C PRO A 174 4.07 -11.50 -18.16
N ARG A 175 5.33 -11.67 -18.56
CA ARG A 175 6.21 -10.57 -19.00
C ARG A 175 5.70 -9.81 -20.23
N ASP A 176 4.96 -10.48 -21.08
CA ASP A 176 4.35 -9.94 -22.30
C ASP A 176 2.88 -9.53 -22.08
N PHE A 177 2.53 -9.18 -20.84
CA PHE A 177 1.15 -8.75 -20.53
C PHE A 177 0.71 -7.62 -21.45
N SER A 178 -0.41 -7.81 -22.11
CA SER A 178 -0.88 -7.00 -23.23
C SER A 178 -1.56 -5.67 -22.82
N ALA A 179 -1.34 -5.18 -21.60
CA ALA A 179 -1.82 -3.89 -21.12
C ALA A 179 -0.70 -3.12 -20.42
N ALA A 180 -0.80 -1.80 -20.44
CA ALA A 180 -0.01 -0.93 -19.57
C ALA A 180 -0.52 -1.02 -18.12
N ILE A 181 0.35 -0.89 -17.15
CA ILE A 181 -0.04 -0.84 -15.72
C ILE A 181 0.46 0.47 -15.14
N VAL A 182 -0.39 1.21 -14.45
CA VAL A 182 0.01 2.39 -13.68
C VAL A 182 -0.42 2.18 -12.23
N LEU A 183 0.56 2.27 -11.33
CA LEU A 183 0.41 2.05 -9.89
C LEU A 183 0.46 3.36 -9.12
N VAL A 184 -0.52 3.56 -8.24
CA VAL A 184 -0.48 4.59 -7.20
C VAL A 184 -0.49 3.88 -5.85
N GLN A 185 0.66 3.88 -5.19
CA GLN A 185 0.83 3.38 -3.84
C GLN A 185 1.05 4.55 -2.90
N HIS A 186 0.35 4.57 -1.77
CA HIS A 186 0.65 5.54 -0.71
C HIS A 186 2.00 5.19 -0.07
N VAL A 187 3.05 5.73 -0.61
CA VAL A 187 4.43 5.58 -0.14
C VAL A 187 5.15 6.92 -0.30
N ASP A 188 6.01 7.26 0.66
CA ASP A 188 6.84 8.45 0.53
C ASP A 188 7.78 8.31 -0.68
N GLN A 189 8.01 9.43 -1.42
CA GLN A 189 8.87 9.44 -2.61
C GLN A 189 10.26 8.86 -2.37
N VAL A 190 10.80 8.96 -1.14
CA VAL A 190 12.11 8.41 -0.77
C VAL A 190 12.17 6.90 -0.96
N PHE A 191 11.03 6.21 -0.79
CA PHE A 191 10.94 4.76 -0.96
C PHE A 191 10.49 4.32 -2.36
N ALA A 192 10.01 5.25 -3.19
CA ALA A 192 9.36 4.89 -4.45
C ALA A 192 10.33 4.15 -5.42
N ALA A 193 11.57 4.62 -5.54
CA ALA A 193 12.58 3.98 -6.41
C ALA A 193 12.86 2.53 -5.96
N GLY A 194 13.17 2.33 -4.68
CA GLY A 194 13.44 0.99 -4.14
C GLY A 194 12.22 0.07 -4.20
N MET A 195 11.00 0.61 -4.08
CA MET A 195 9.78 -0.17 -4.29
C MET A 195 9.67 -0.66 -5.74
N ALA A 196 9.96 0.20 -6.72
CA ALA A 196 9.93 -0.19 -8.13
C ALA A 196 10.96 -1.28 -8.42
N GLU A 197 12.20 -1.15 -7.92
CA GLU A 197 13.26 -2.14 -8.07
C GLU A 197 12.88 -3.48 -7.41
N TRP A 198 12.34 -3.42 -6.19
CA TRP A 198 11.88 -4.62 -5.48
C TRP A 198 10.74 -5.32 -6.22
N LEU A 199 9.72 -4.60 -6.68
CA LEU A 199 8.62 -5.17 -7.47
C LEU A 199 9.12 -5.75 -8.80
N ALA A 200 10.07 -5.09 -9.48
CA ALA A 200 10.67 -5.61 -10.71
C ALA A 200 11.40 -6.94 -10.45
N SER A 201 12.22 -7.00 -9.41
CA SER A 201 12.94 -8.22 -9.00
C SER A 201 11.98 -9.35 -8.62
N ALA A 202 10.95 -9.04 -7.84
CA ALA A 202 9.99 -10.02 -7.33
C ALA A 202 9.07 -10.57 -8.43
N SER A 203 8.61 -9.73 -9.37
CA SER A 203 7.65 -10.13 -10.41
C SER A 203 8.30 -10.55 -11.73
N GLY A 204 9.51 -10.05 -12.00
CA GLY A 204 10.19 -10.20 -13.29
C GLY A 204 9.61 -9.34 -14.42
N LEU A 205 8.69 -8.42 -14.11
CA LEU A 205 8.13 -7.42 -15.03
C LEU A 205 9.07 -6.19 -15.12
N ASP A 206 8.89 -5.38 -16.17
CA ASP A 206 9.53 -4.05 -16.26
C ASP A 206 8.77 -3.05 -15.37
N VAL A 207 9.20 -2.92 -14.12
CA VAL A 207 8.63 -1.99 -13.13
C VAL A 207 9.58 -0.84 -12.89
N ARG A 208 9.11 0.39 -13.09
CA ARG A 208 9.91 1.60 -12.90
C ARG A 208 9.05 2.80 -12.49
N LEU A 209 9.70 3.87 -12.10
CA LEU A 209 9.00 5.12 -11.80
C LEU A 209 8.44 5.75 -13.09
N ALA A 210 7.23 6.29 -12.98
CA ALA A 210 6.59 7.06 -14.03
C ALA A 210 7.32 8.38 -14.25
N GLN A 211 7.53 8.75 -15.52
CA GLN A 211 8.17 10.01 -15.91
C GLN A 211 7.14 11.02 -16.41
N GLU A 212 7.43 12.30 -16.22
CA GLU A 212 6.64 13.39 -16.75
C GLU A 212 6.56 13.33 -18.28
N GLY A 213 5.35 13.39 -18.83
CA GLY A 213 5.12 13.43 -20.29
C GLY A 213 5.15 12.06 -20.99
N GLU A 214 5.41 10.94 -20.29
CA GLU A 214 5.39 9.62 -20.93
C GLU A 214 3.97 9.03 -21.04
N PRO A 215 3.65 8.33 -22.12
CA PRO A 215 2.42 7.56 -22.23
C PRO A 215 2.57 6.18 -21.56
N PRO A 216 1.49 5.61 -20.95
CA PRO A 216 1.48 4.22 -20.53
C PRO A 216 1.72 3.28 -21.71
N GLN A 217 2.59 2.25 -21.53
CA GLN A 217 2.98 1.30 -22.57
C GLN A 217 2.70 -0.14 -22.13
N ASN A 218 2.21 -0.97 -23.06
CA ASN A 218 1.96 -2.38 -22.79
C ASN A 218 3.22 -3.10 -22.30
N GLY A 219 3.08 -3.95 -21.30
CA GLY A 219 4.17 -4.70 -20.70
C GLY A 219 5.04 -3.90 -19.72
N VAL A 220 4.75 -2.62 -19.52
CA VAL A 220 5.45 -1.75 -18.55
C VAL A 220 4.56 -1.43 -17.37
N VAL A 221 5.13 -1.48 -16.18
CA VAL A 221 4.49 -1.10 -14.92
C VAL A 221 5.10 0.22 -14.44
N LEU A 222 4.31 1.27 -14.44
CA LEU A 222 4.71 2.62 -14.04
C LEU A 222 4.22 2.92 -12.62
N LEU A 223 5.13 3.17 -11.70
CA LEU A 223 4.84 3.55 -10.31
C LEU A 223 4.92 5.06 -10.14
N ALA A 224 3.91 5.68 -9.50
CA ALA A 224 3.97 7.07 -9.07
C ALA A 224 5.16 7.29 -8.12
N GLY A 225 6.11 8.13 -8.49
CA GLY A 225 7.43 8.25 -7.84
C GLY A 225 7.65 9.53 -7.02
N THR A 226 6.63 10.39 -6.86
CA THR A 226 6.78 11.68 -6.18
C THR A 226 5.68 11.91 -5.15
N ASN A 227 5.89 12.87 -4.24
CA ASN A 227 4.85 13.35 -3.33
C ASN A 227 3.85 14.33 -4.00
N HIS A 228 3.77 14.30 -5.34
CA HIS A 228 2.75 14.95 -6.13
C HIS A 228 1.77 13.91 -6.68
N HIS A 229 0.57 14.34 -7.05
CA HIS A 229 -0.41 13.48 -7.68
C HIS A 229 0.01 13.15 -9.11
N ILE A 230 -0.01 11.88 -9.49
CA ILE A 230 0.09 11.47 -10.89
C ILE A 230 -1.29 11.55 -11.53
N ARG A 231 -1.37 11.99 -12.77
CA ARG A 231 -2.60 12.05 -13.55
C ARG A 231 -2.37 11.77 -15.02
N LEU A 232 -3.36 11.22 -15.67
CA LEU A 232 -3.40 11.11 -17.12
C LEU A 232 -3.86 12.46 -17.71
N LEU A 233 -3.22 12.90 -18.77
CA LEU A 233 -3.60 14.08 -19.53
C LEU A 233 -4.45 13.70 -20.74
N LYS A 234 -5.14 14.70 -21.33
CA LYS A 234 -5.98 14.53 -22.51
C LYS A 234 -5.22 14.02 -23.76
N ASN A 235 -3.92 14.26 -23.82
CA ASN A 235 -3.05 13.76 -24.89
C ASN A 235 -2.58 12.31 -24.68
N GLY A 236 -3.03 11.64 -23.60
CA GLY A 236 -2.68 10.25 -23.27
C GLY A 236 -1.35 10.07 -22.54
N THR A 237 -0.68 11.15 -22.11
CA THR A 237 0.56 11.08 -21.32
C THR A 237 0.29 11.26 -19.83
N LEU A 238 1.24 10.82 -18.99
CA LEU A 238 1.23 11.01 -17.54
C LEU A 238 1.86 12.34 -17.18
N ALA A 239 1.36 12.98 -16.11
CA ALA A 239 1.93 14.19 -15.56
C ALA A 239 1.82 14.20 -14.05
N TYR A 240 2.71 14.93 -13.39
CA TYR A 240 2.64 15.18 -11.95
C TYR A 240 2.05 16.57 -11.66
N THR A 241 1.26 16.68 -10.59
CA THR A 241 0.66 17.94 -10.16
C THR A 241 0.58 18.01 -8.63
N ALA A 242 0.78 19.20 -8.08
CA ALA A 242 0.54 19.47 -6.66
C ALA A 242 -0.96 19.60 -6.35
N GLU A 243 -1.79 19.87 -7.37
CA GLU A 243 -3.23 20.08 -7.21
C GLU A 243 -4.01 18.76 -7.33
N PRO A 244 -5.04 18.56 -6.49
CA PRO A 244 -5.55 19.48 -5.47
C PRO A 244 -4.71 19.45 -4.17
N VAL A 245 -4.34 20.61 -3.64
CA VAL A 245 -3.45 20.72 -2.46
C VAL A 245 -4.10 20.25 -1.15
N ASN A 246 -5.41 20.15 -1.11
CA ASN A 246 -6.16 19.77 0.10
C ASN A 246 -6.31 18.26 0.27
N GLU A 247 -5.81 17.45 -0.68
CA GLU A 247 -5.84 15.99 -0.53
C GLU A 247 -4.87 15.54 0.58
N ILE A 248 -5.38 14.65 1.45
CA ILE A 248 -4.64 14.13 2.60
C ILE A 248 -3.49 13.22 2.13
N TYR A 249 -3.75 12.42 1.08
CA TYR A 249 -2.77 11.50 0.53
C TYR A 249 -2.09 12.08 -0.70
N ARG A 250 -0.76 11.94 -0.77
CA ARG A 250 0.05 12.38 -1.91
C ARG A 250 1.11 11.31 -2.21
N PRO A 251 0.97 10.65 -3.38
CA PRO A 251 -0.05 10.80 -4.41
C PRO A 251 -1.44 10.34 -3.95
N SER A 252 -2.55 10.91 -4.49
CA SER A 252 -3.91 10.43 -4.29
C SER A 252 -4.33 9.47 -5.41
N ILE A 253 -4.94 8.36 -5.04
CA ILE A 253 -5.49 7.35 -5.95
C ILE A 253 -6.76 7.89 -6.62
N ASP A 254 -7.60 8.64 -5.90
CA ASP A 254 -8.80 9.25 -6.47
C ASP A 254 -8.44 10.19 -7.61
N VAL A 255 -7.43 11.06 -7.46
CA VAL A 255 -6.96 11.98 -8.51
C VAL A 255 -6.51 11.22 -9.76
N PHE A 256 -5.78 10.12 -9.59
CA PHE A 256 -5.35 9.31 -10.71
C PHE A 256 -6.53 8.63 -11.42
N PHE A 257 -7.40 7.92 -10.68
CA PHE A 257 -8.56 7.23 -11.25
C PHE A 257 -9.55 8.19 -11.94
N GLU A 258 -9.77 9.37 -11.35
CA GLU A 258 -10.58 10.42 -11.95
C GLU A 258 -10.00 10.89 -13.30
N SER A 259 -8.68 11.05 -13.39
CA SER A 259 -8.00 11.43 -14.63
C SER A 259 -8.12 10.33 -15.71
N VAL A 260 -8.02 9.06 -15.31
CA VAL A 260 -8.26 7.91 -16.20
C VAL A 260 -9.71 7.91 -16.69
N ALA A 261 -10.69 8.07 -15.80
CA ALA A 261 -12.10 8.15 -16.14
C ALA A 261 -12.40 9.29 -17.13
N SER A 262 -11.67 10.41 -17.01
CA SER A 262 -11.90 11.62 -17.83
C SER A 262 -11.20 11.60 -19.19
N TYR A 263 -10.02 10.98 -19.31
CA TYR A 263 -9.15 11.19 -20.46
C TYR A 263 -8.70 9.91 -21.17
N TRP A 264 -8.82 8.72 -20.56
CA TRP A 264 -8.46 7.48 -21.23
C TRP A 264 -9.51 7.10 -22.27
N SER A 265 -9.08 6.85 -23.50
CA SER A 265 -9.98 6.51 -24.61
C SER A 265 -9.96 5.03 -24.99
N GLY A 266 -9.04 4.24 -24.41
CA GLY A 266 -8.89 2.81 -24.63
C GLY A 266 -9.71 1.96 -23.65
N ASP A 267 -9.41 0.67 -23.61
CA ASP A 267 -9.96 -0.24 -22.59
C ASP A 267 -9.21 -0.04 -21.28
N ALA A 268 -9.92 0.06 -20.17
CA ALA A 268 -9.29 0.18 -18.85
C ALA A 268 -9.95 -0.72 -17.80
N VAL A 269 -9.14 -1.13 -16.83
CA VAL A 269 -9.58 -1.79 -15.59
C VAL A 269 -9.05 -1.00 -14.41
N GLY A 270 -9.94 -0.57 -13.51
CA GLY A 270 -9.57 0.01 -12.22
C GLY A 270 -9.48 -1.08 -11.16
N VAL A 271 -8.39 -1.13 -10.41
CA VAL A 271 -8.16 -2.09 -9.32
C VAL A 271 -7.83 -1.34 -8.04
N LEU A 272 -8.61 -1.57 -6.98
CA LEU A 272 -8.37 -0.98 -5.66
C LEU A 272 -8.04 -2.10 -4.68
N LEU A 273 -6.78 -2.12 -4.23
CA LEU A 273 -6.24 -3.11 -3.32
C LEU A 273 -6.33 -2.66 -1.86
N THR A 274 -5.83 -3.52 -0.97
CA THR A 274 -5.68 -3.27 0.45
C THR A 274 -5.15 -1.86 0.73
N GLY A 275 -5.72 -1.23 1.71
CA GLY A 275 -5.32 0.11 2.13
C GLY A 275 -6.31 0.70 3.10
N MET A 276 -5.82 1.70 3.82
CA MET A 276 -6.59 2.37 4.82
C MET A 276 -7.33 3.59 4.28
N GLY A 277 -8.45 3.96 4.92
CA GLY A 277 -9.25 5.10 4.55
C GLY A 277 -10.17 4.81 3.37
N ARG A 278 -10.32 5.79 2.48
CA ARG A 278 -11.29 5.74 1.37
C ARG A 278 -10.76 6.27 0.05
N ASP A 279 -9.49 6.66 -0.02
CA ASP A 279 -8.88 7.16 -1.25
C ASP A 279 -8.95 6.08 -2.34
N GLY A 280 -9.21 6.48 -3.56
CA GLY A 280 -9.45 5.60 -4.69
C GLY A 280 -10.90 5.11 -4.84
N ALA A 281 -11.75 5.22 -3.81
CA ALA A 281 -13.13 4.75 -3.89
C ALA A 281 -14.01 5.63 -4.80
N GLN A 282 -13.85 6.95 -4.75
CA GLN A 282 -14.62 7.87 -5.59
C GLN A 282 -14.12 7.82 -7.05
N GLY A 283 -12.82 7.85 -7.26
CA GLY A 283 -12.22 7.72 -8.59
C GLY A 283 -12.59 6.39 -9.25
N LEU A 284 -12.57 5.28 -8.49
CA LEU A 284 -13.03 3.97 -8.98
C LEU A 284 -14.51 4.02 -9.39
N LYS A 285 -15.36 4.73 -8.63
CA LYS A 285 -16.76 4.94 -8.99
C LYS A 285 -16.91 5.72 -10.30
N LEU A 286 -16.10 6.74 -10.52
CA LEU A 286 -16.08 7.50 -11.77
C LEU A 286 -15.65 6.61 -12.95
N MET A 287 -14.60 5.77 -12.78
CA MET A 287 -14.22 4.80 -13.80
C MET A 287 -15.38 3.85 -14.14
N ARG A 288 -16.08 3.32 -13.13
CA ARG A 288 -17.28 2.48 -13.35
C ARG A 288 -18.38 3.23 -14.11
N GLN A 289 -18.63 4.49 -13.81
CA GLN A 289 -19.65 5.31 -14.49
C GLN A 289 -19.30 5.55 -15.96
N GLN A 290 -18.01 5.58 -16.31
CA GLN A 290 -17.54 5.62 -17.70
C GLN A 290 -17.62 4.26 -18.41
N GLY A 291 -18.08 3.21 -17.71
CA GLY A 291 -18.23 1.89 -18.27
C GLY A 291 -17.00 1.00 -18.16
N TYR A 292 -15.94 1.42 -17.47
CA TYR A 292 -14.77 0.58 -17.21
C TYR A 292 -15.08 -0.49 -16.18
N LEU A 293 -14.44 -1.66 -16.33
CA LEU A 293 -14.46 -2.67 -15.28
C LEU A 293 -13.69 -2.18 -14.06
N THR A 294 -14.27 -2.36 -12.89
CA THR A 294 -13.65 -1.97 -11.62
C THR A 294 -13.66 -3.14 -10.65
N ILE A 295 -12.50 -3.39 -10.03
CA ILE A 295 -12.27 -4.52 -9.12
C ILE A 295 -11.79 -3.94 -7.78
N ALA A 296 -12.39 -4.42 -6.69
CA ALA A 296 -11.87 -4.20 -5.35
C ALA A 296 -11.40 -5.53 -4.75
N GLN A 297 -10.32 -5.49 -3.98
CA GLN A 297 -9.86 -6.64 -3.20
C GLN A 297 -10.91 -6.99 -2.15
N ASP A 298 -11.11 -8.27 -1.87
CA ASP A 298 -12.05 -8.72 -0.85
C ASP A 298 -11.52 -8.50 0.58
N GLN A 299 -12.38 -8.67 1.56
CA GLN A 299 -12.05 -8.51 2.97
C GLN A 299 -11.05 -9.56 3.45
N GLN A 300 -11.22 -10.80 3.01
CA GLN A 300 -10.48 -11.94 3.55
C GLN A 300 -9.00 -11.90 3.17
N SER A 301 -8.67 -11.43 1.96
CA SER A 301 -7.29 -11.32 1.48
C SER A 301 -6.66 -9.94 1.71
N SER A 302 -7.43 -8.94 2.16
CA SER A 302 -6.91 -7.60 2.46
C SER A 302 -6.21 -7.58 3.81
N ALA A 303 -4.95 -7.14 3.86
CA ALA A 303 -4.28 -6.82 5.12
C ALA A 303 -5.04 -5.70 5.86
N VAL A 304 -5.56 -4.74 5.10
CA VAL A 304 -6.36 -3.61 5.59
C VAL A 304 -7.57 -3.40 4.69
N TYR A 305 -8.75 -3.79 5.15
CA TYR A 305 -10.00 -3.67 4.38
C TYR A 305 -10.67 -2.30 4.58
N GLY A 306 -9.95 -1.20 4.30
CA GLY A 306 -10.47 0.18 4.38
C GLY A 306 -10.89 0.71 3.01
N MET A 307 -9.94 0.96 2.12
CA MET A 307 -10.19 1.46 0.76
C MET A 307 -11.11 0.53 -0.06
N PRO A 308 -10.90 -0.80 -0.10
CA PRO A 308 -11.82 -1.71 -0.79
C PRO A 308 -13.21 -1.72 -0.18
N LYS A 309 -13.34 -1.65 1.16
CA LYS A 309 -14.62 -1.52 1.86
C LYS A 309 -15.36 -0.26 1.45
N ALA A 310 -14.66 0.87 1.40
CA ALA A 310 -15.25 2.15 0.97
C ALA A 310 -15.75 2.09 -0.47
N ALA A 311 -14.97 1.48 -1.39
CA ALA A 311 -15.38 1.27 -2.77
C ALA A 311 -16.62 0.37 -2.89
N ALA A 312 -16.67 -0.73 -2.13
CA ALA A 312 -17.82 -1.62 -2.09
C ALA A 312 -19.08 -0.91 -1.56
N ALA A 313 -18.94 -0.11 -0.48
CA ALA A 313 -20.04 0.60 0.17
C ALA A 313 -20.73 1.62 -0.75
N ILE A 314 -19.98 2.29 -1.63
CA ILE A 314 -20.52 3.26 -2.59
C ILE A 314 -20.82 2.66 -3.96
N ASN A 315 -20.74 1.34 -4.07
CA ASN A 315 -20.96 0.60 -5.31
C ASN A 315 -19.99 1.05 -6.44
N ALA A 316 -18.71 1.27 -6.10
CA ALA A 316 -17.66 1.65 -7.04
C ALA A 316 -17.06 0.44 -7.75
N ALA A 317 -16.95 -0.70 -7.08
CA ALA A 317 -16.45 -1.94 -7.67
C ALA A 317 -17.58 -2.73 -8.37
N VAL A 318 -17.34 -3.16 -9.61
CA VAL A 318 -18.19 -4.13 -10.33
C VAL A 318 -17.96 -5.53 -9.76
N GLU A 319 -16.71 -5.85 -9.46
CA GLU A 319 -16.31 -7.13 -8.90
C GLU A 319 -15.54 -6.93 -7.59
N VAL A 320 -15.83 -7.76 -6.58
CA VAL A 320 -15.03 -7.89 -5.35
C VAL A 320 -14.38 -9.27 -5.40
N ARG A 321 -13.03 -9.32 -5.37
CA ARG A 321 -12.29 -10.57 -5.60
C ARG A 321 -11.19 -10.80 -4.58
N PRO A 322 -10.91 -12.07 -4.22
CA PRO A 322 -9.69 -12.45 -3.53
C PRO A 322 -8.44 -12.00 -4.33
N LEU A 323 -7.39 -11.62 -3.64
CA LEU A 323 -6.16 -11.10 -4.24
C LEU A 323 -5.58 -12.03 -5.31
N ASP A 324 -5.51 -13.34 -5.02
CA ASP A 324 -5.00 -14.39 -5.92
C ASP A 324 -5.86 -14.59 -7.19
N LYS A 325 -7.07 -14.04 -7.23
CA LYS A 325 -8.00 -14.11 -8.37
C LYS A 325 -8.00 -12.85 -9.23
N ILE A 326 -7.28 -11.78 -8.82
CA ILE A 326 -7.27 -10.53 -9.59
C ILE A 326 -6.40 -10.69 -10.85
N ALA A 327 -5.15 -11.18 -10.74
CA ALA A 327 -4.29 -11.39 -11.90
C ALA A 327 -4.90 -12.36 -12.94
N PRO A 328 -5.43 -13.54 -12.58
CA PRO A 328 -6.15 -14.40 -13.53
C PRO A 328 -7.31 -13.67 -14.23
N ARG A 329 -8.03 -12.80 -13.50
CA ARG A 329 -9.13 -12.03 -14.09
C ARG A 329 -8.65 -11.01 -15.10
N LEU A 330 -7.55 -10.31 -14.83
CA LEU A 330 -6.92 -9.39 -15.77
C LEU A 330 -6.46 -10.11 -17.05
N LEU A 331 -5.92 -11.32 -16.91
CA LEU A 331 -5.55 -12.16 -18.05
C LEU A 331 -6.78 -12.52 -18.91
N GLU A 332 -7.90 -12.94 -18.29
CA GLU A 332 -9.14 -13.22 -19.01
C GLU A 332 -9.64 -12.02 -19.81
N ILE A 333 -9.52 -10.79 -19.25
CA ILE A 333 -10.01 -9.56 -19.87
C ILE A 333 -9.13 -9.18 -21.08
N PHE A 334 -7.81 -9.31 -20.94
CA PHE A 334 -6.84 -8.82 -21.91
C PHE A 334 -6.22 -9.92 -22.80
N SER A 335 -6.59 -11.20 -22.62
CA SER A 335 -6.12 -12.32 -23.47
C SER A 335 -6.82 -12.41 -24.82
N LYS A 336 -7.76 -11.51 -25.09
CA LYS A 336 -8.58 -11.54 -26.32
C LYS A 336 -8.18 -10.44 -27.29
#